data_482a5778b929d550aa886dfd04d05768
#
_entry.id   482a5778b929d550aa886dfd04d05768
#
_cell.length_a   1.000
_cell.length_b   1.000
_cell.length_c   1.000
_cell.angle_alpha   90.00
_cell.angle_beta   90.00
_cell.angle_gamma   90.00
#
_symmetry.space_group_name_H-M   'P 1'
#
loop_
_entity.id
_entity.type
_entity.pdbx_description
1 polymer ?
#
loop_
_entity_poly.entity_id
_entity_poly.type
_entity_poly.pdbx_seq_one_letter_code
_entity_poly.pdbx_strand_id
1 'polypeptide(L)'
;MTALIKTFDKGILYEMELVRDTKKDKYVVQNPYTSETQYYVFYGDQTYAQAGYEVPVTVSEAHGYGMLIAASMAEYDSEAKEIFDGMYNYYKAHLSEIGPNLMAWQQSDNGKALVNSNGADSATDGDLDIAYALLIADSVWGSDGGINYKETAIAVINDIMKYEVNQNDWVLRLGDWAYWSEEG
;
A
#
# COMPACT_ATOMS: atom_id res chain seq x y z
N MET A 1 5.59 17.71 -19.51
CA MET A 1 5.43 16.77 -18.42
C MET A 1 4.58 17.29 -17.25
N THR A 2 4.35 18.59 -17.13
CA THR A 2 3.60 19.25 -16.04
C THR A 2 2.06 19.23 -16.21
N ALA A 3 1.52 18.78 -17.33
CA ALA A 3 0.09 18.96 -17.64
C ALA A 3 -0.83 17.83 -17.16
N LEU A 4 -0.32 16.60 -17.05
CA LEU A 4 -1.15 15.46 -16.59
C LEU A 4 -1.33 15.44 -15.07
N ILE A 5 -0.40 16.04 -14.38
CA ILE A 5 -0.34 16.08 -12.92
C ILE A 5 -1.29 17.11 -12.31
N LYS A 6 -1.79 18.06 -13.10
CA LYS A 6 -2.69 19.13 -12.60
C LYS A 6 -4.13 18.69 -12.27
N THR A 7 -4.47 17.43 -12.51
CA THR A 7 -5.82 16.88 -12.29
C THR A 7 -5.98 16.11 -10.98
N PHE A 8 -4.90 15.84 -10.26
CA PHE A 8 -4.94 15.20 -8.94
C PHE A 8 -4.87 16.25 -7.82
N ASP A 9 -5.38 15.93 -6.66
CA ASP A 9 -5.38 16.82 -5.49
C ASP A 9 -3.96 17.37 -5.24
N LYS A 10 -3.87 18.67 -4.94
CA LYS A 10 -2.58 19.38 -4.80
C LYS A 10 -1.65 18.77 -3.76
N GLY A 11 -2.18 18.03 -2.78
CA GLY A 11 -1.38 17.31 -1.77
C GLY A 11 -0.60 16.14 -2.36
N ILE A 12 -1.25 15.27 -3.10
CA ILE A 12 -0.63 14.09 -3.75
C ILE A 12 0.42 14.54 -4.77
N LEU A 13 0.15 15.62 -5.49
CA LEU A 13 1.09 16.21 -6.45
C LEU A 13 2.37 16.75 -5.84
N TYR A 14 2.26 17.39 -4.70
CA TYR A 14 3.41 17.93 -3.98
C TYR A 14 4.31 16.79 -3.47
N GLU A 15 3.72 15.71 -3.01
CA GLU A 15 4.44 14.50 -2.58
C GLU A 15 5.08 13.75 -3.77
N MET A 16 4.40 13.68 -4.93
CA MET A 16 4.96 13.09 -6.16
C MET A 16 6.17 13.85 -6.71
N GLU A 17 6.13 15.18 -6.74
CA GLU A 17 7.28 16.01 -7.13
C GLU A 17 8.46 15.83 -6.16
N LEU A 18 8.18 15.63 -4.88
CA LEU A 18 9.19 15.37 -3.85
C LEU A 18 9.80 13.96 -3.96
N VAL A 19 9.07 12.98 -4.42
CA VAL A 19 9.57 11.61 -4.71
C VAL A 19 10.52 11.64 -5.91
N ARG A 20 10.32 12.54 -6.87
CA ARG A 20 11.11 12.60 -8.11
C ARG A 20 12.39 13.41 -8.02
N ASP A 21 12.48 14.38 -7.10
CA ASP A 21 13.61 15.32 -7.04
C ASP A 21 14.42 15.11 -5.75
N THR A 22 15.62 14.54 -5.84
CA THR A 22 16.65 14.40 -4.79
C THR A 22 16.20 14.00 -3.37
N LYS A 23 14.88 13.86 -3.12
CA LYS A 23 14.21 13.46 -1.88
C LYS A 23 13.44 12.15 -2.02
N LYS A 24 13.66 11.40 -3.11
CA LYS A 24 13.13 10.04 -3.34
C LYS A 24 13.31 9.17 -2.09
N ASP A 25 14.48 9.27 -1.45
CA ASP A 25 14.83 8.55 -0.24
C ASP A 25 14.10 9.01 1.03
N LYS A 26 13.21 10.00 0.93
CA LYS A 26 12.51 10.53 2.11
C LYS A 26 11.13 9.88 2.32
N TYR A 27 10.43 9.52 1.25
CA TYR A 27 9.04 9.04 1.33
C TYR A 27 8.88 7.59 0.86
N VAL A 28 9.61 7.18 -0.18
CA VAL A 28 9.66 5.77 -0.60
C VAL A 28 10.99 5.21 -0.13
N VAL A 29 10.95 4.39 0.90
CA VAL A 29 12.14 3.86 1.55
C VAL A 29 12.17 2.35 1.54
N GLN A 30 13.39 1.79 1.44
CA GLN A 30 13.63 0.35 1.57
C GLN A 30 13.39 -0.07 3.03
N ASN A 31 12.72 -1.22 3.23
CA ASN A 31 12.65 -1.87 4.53
C ASN A 31 14.06 -2.23 5.02
N PRO A 32 14.54 -1.62 6.12
CA PRO A 32 15.93 -1.79 6.54
C PRO A 32 16.24 -3.16 7.15
N TYR A 33 15.21 -3.98 7.42
CA TYR A 33 15.33 -5.24 8.15
C TYR A 33 15.33 -6.47 7.24
N THR A 34 15.24 -6.30 5.91
CA THR A 34 15.27 -7.41 4.94
C THR A 34 16.23 -7.12 3.80
N SER A 35 16.82 -8.18 3.23
CA SER A 35 17.59 -8.12 1.99
C SER A 35 16.73 -8.19 0.74
N GLU A 36 15.46 -8.53 0.87
CA GLU A 36 14.48 -8.47 -0.21
C GLU A 36 14.15 -7.02 -0.52
N THR A 37 13.95 -6.71 -1.79
CA THR A 37 13.49 -5.38 -2.18
C THR A 37 12.05 -5.19 -1.72
N GLN A 38 11.87 -4.42 -0.66
CA GLN A 38 10.59 -4.06 -0.07
C GLN A 38 10.57 -2.56 0.16
N TYR A 39 9.77 -1.83 -0.62
CA TYR A 39 9.59 -0.39 -0.47
C TYR A 39 8.26 -0.07 0.22
N TYR A 40 8.26 0.97 1.05
CA TYR A 40 7.04 1.50 1.69
C TYR A 40 7.05 3.03 1.70
N VAL A 41 5.89 3.63 1.82
CA VAL A 41 5.76 5.09 1.96
C VAL A 41 5.93 5.45 3.42
N PHE A 42 7.06 6.08 3.74
CA PHE A 42 7.37 6.52 5.10
C PHE A 42 6.68 7.85 5.41
N TYR A 43 5.89 7.90 6.46
CA TYR A 43 5.27 9.13 6.95
C TYR A 43 5.66 9.47 8.39
N GLY A 44 6.31 8.55 9.11
CA GLY A 44 6.64 8.69 10.52
C GLY A 44 7.77 9.68 10.79
N ASP A 45 7.95 10.02 12.06
CA ASP A 45 9.09 10.80 12.55
C ASP A 45 10.15 9.84 13.10
N GLN A 46 11.35 9.85 12.50
CA GLN A 46 12.48 8.99 12.91
C GLN A 46 12.98 9.24 14.34
N THR A 47 12.57 10.32 14.98
CA THR A 47 13.07 10.70 16.31
C THR A 47 12.64 9.77 17.44
N TYR A 48 11.63 8.92 17.23
CA TYR A 48 11.06 8.05 18.25
C TYR A 48 11.59 6.60 18.25
N ALA A 49 12.20 6.13 17.19
CA ALA A 49 12.66 4.73 17.06
C ALA A 49 13.80 4.34 18.03
N GLN A 50 14.33 5.27 18.82
CA GLN A 50 15.50 5.03 19.68
C GLN A 50 15.17 4.47 21.07
N ALA A 51 13.91 4.33 21.47
CA ALA A 51 13.55 4.08 22.86
C ALA A 51 12.91 2.70 23.14
N GLY A 52 12.91 1.76 22.18
CA GLY A 52 12.27 0.45 22.37
C GLY A 52 10.74 0.50 22.34
N TYR A 53 10.17 1.58 21.85
CA TYR A 53 8.75 1.73 21.57
C TYR A 53 8.50 1.45 20.08
N GLU A 54 7.35 0.85 19.79
CA GLU A 54 6.86 0.75 18.40
C GLU A 54 6.51 2.14 17.88
N VAL A 55 7.06 2.51 16.72
CA VAL A 55 6.82 3.80 16.08
C VAL A 55 6.11 3.58 14.77
N PRO A 56 4.87 4.09 14.58
CA PRO A 56 4.17 4.00 13.31
C PRO A 56 5.01 4.63 12.18
N VAL A 57 5.19 3.89 11.09
CA VAL A 57 6.02 4.33 9.95
C VAL A 57 5.22 4.47 8.66
N THR A 58 4.14 3.71 8.51
CA THR A 58 3.27 3.75 7.33
C THR A 58 1.87 3.23 7.64
N VAL A 59 0.93 3.54 6.74
CA VAL A 59 -0.43 3.00 6.71
C VAL A 59 -0.76 2.48 5.32
N SER A 60 -1.75 1.58 5.22
CA SER A 60 -2.18 0.99 3.94
C SER A 60 -2.71 2.04 2.94
N GLU A 61 -3.34 3.12 3.41
CA GLU A 61 -3.75 4.26 2.57
C GLU A 61 -2.54 4.90 1.88
N ALA A 62 -1.50 5.26 2.63
CA ALA A 62 -0.28 5.85 2.06
C ALA A 62 0.41 4.86 1.10
N HIS A 63 0.38 3.58 1.44
CA HIS A 63 0.94 2.52 0.62
C HIS A 63 0.18 2.34 -0.70
N GLY A 64 -1.14 2.28 -0.66
CA GLY A 64 -2.03 2.21 -1.82
C GLY A 64 -1.80 3.40 -2.77
N TYR A 65 -1.74 4.63 -2.24
CA TYR A 65 -1.39 5.81 -3.03
C TYR A 65 -0.01 5.70 -3.68
N GLY A 66 0.99 5.21 -2.95
CA GLY A 66 2.33 4.99 -3.51
C GLY A 66 2.33 4.02 -4.68
N MET A 67 1.60 2.90 -4.56
CA MET A 67 1.44 1.92 -5.64
C MET A 67 0.69 2.52 -6.84
N LEU A 68 -0.40 3.28 -6.62
CA LEU A 68 -1.14 3.97 -7.70
C LEU A 68 -0.24 4.96 -8.46
N ILE A 69 0.56 5.73 -7.74
CA ILE A 69 1.50 6.68 -8.33
C ILE A 69 2.53 5.95 -9.17
N ALA A 70 3.18 4.90 -8.63
CA ALA A 70 4.19 4.14 -9.36
C ALA A 70 3.62 3.53 -10.65
N ALA A 71 2.43 2.88 -10.59
CA ALA A 71 1.78 2.31 -11.76
C ALA A 71 1.40 3.37 -12.80
N SER A 72 0.91 4.54 -12.36
CA SER A 72 0.53 5.65 -13.24
C SER A 72 1.74 6.32 -13.91
N MET A 73 2.93 6.18 -13.33
CA MET A 73 4.18 6.73 -13.88
C MET A 73 4.91 5.78 -14.83
N ALA A 74 4.35 4.61 -15.15
CA ALA A 74 4.98 3.56 -15.94
C ALA A 74 5.59 4.02 -17.28
N GLU A 75 4.94 4.99 -17.96
CA GLU A 75 5.43 5.53 -19.24
C GLU A 75 6.48 6.64 -19.07
N TYR A 76 6.61 7.21 -17.88
CA TYR A 76 7.39 8.43 -17.63
C TYR A 76 8.61 8.21 -16.74
N ASP A 77 8.63 7.14 -15.94
CA ASP A 77 9.69 6.80 -15.03
C ASP A 77 10.15 5.36 -15.26
N SER A 78 11.40 5.19 -15.67
CA SER A 78 12.00 3.86 -15.93
C SER A 78 12.16 3.02 -14.65
N GLU A 79 12.11 3.61 -13.46
CA GLU A 79 12.21 2.93 -12.17
C GLU A 79 10.82 2.60 -11.59
N ALA A 80 9.73 3.08 -12.21
CA ALA A 80 8.38 2.92 -11.71
C ALA A 80 8.00 1.45 -11.43
N LYS A 81 8.40 0.53 -12.32
CA LYS A 81 8.14 -0.90 -12.14
C LYS A 81 8.90 -1.48 -10.95
N GLU A 82 10.18 -1.14 -10.79
CA GLU A 82 10.98 -1.62 -9.66
C GLU A 82 10.42 -1.12 -8.33
N ILE A 83 10.02 0.16 -8.28
CA ILE A 83 9.37 0.75 -7.11
C ILE A 83 8.05 0.02 -6.81
N PHE A 84 7.21 -0.20 -7.82
CA PHE A 84 5.96 -0.91 -7.68
C PHE A 84 6.15 -2.35 -7.17
N ASP A 85 7.08 -3.09 -7.76
CA ASP A 85 7.39 -4.47 -7.36
C ASP A 85 7.91 -4.53 -5.91
N GLY A 86 8.73 -3.56 -5.50
CA GLY A 86 9.18 -3.44 -4.12
C GLY A 86 8.04 -3.13 -3.15
N MET A 87 7.09 -2.28 -3.55
CA MET A 87 5.87 -2.02 -2.77
C MET A 87 4.95 -3.24 -2.72
N TYR A 88 4.79 -3.95 -3.83
CA TYR A 88 4.07 -5.21 -3.87
C TYR A 88 4.65 -6.23 -2.86
N ASN A 89 5.96 -6.38 -2.81
CA ASN A 89 6.62 -7.27 -1.87
C ASN A 89 6.38 -6.85 -0.41
N TYR A 90 6.38 -5.55 -0.14
CA TYR A 90 6.05 -5.02 1.19
C TYR A 90 4.59 -5.32 1.56
N TYR A 91 3.65 -5.03 0.67
CA TYR A 91 2.23 -5.38 0.87
C TYR A 91 2.07 -6.87 1.19
N LYS A 92 2.71 -7.76 0.43
CA LYS A 92 2.65 -9.21 0.67
C LYS A 92 3.26 -9.66 2.00
N ALA A 93 4.19 -8.89 2.55
CA ALA A 93 4.80 -9.15 3.86
C ALA A 93 3.93 -8.67 5.03
N HIS A 94 2.91 -7.82 4.78
CA HIS A 94 2.11 -7.16 5.80
C HIS A 94 0.60 -7.34 5.59
N LEU A 95 0.18 -8.60 5.34
CA LEU A 95 -1.24 -8.92 5.15
C LEU A 95 -2.02 -8.86 6.46
N SER A 96 -3.34 -8.61 6.33
CA SER A 96 -4.29 -8.71 7.44
C SER A 96 -4.40 -10.14 7.96
N GLU A 97 -4.68 -10.30 9.25
CA GLU A 97 -4.98 -11.60 9.87
C GLU A 97 -6.43 -12.07 9.61
N ILE A 98 -7.31 -11.21 9.09
CA ILE A 98 -8.72 -11.48 8.81
C ILE A 98 -8.92 -11.75 7.31
N GLY A 99 -8.69 -10.77 6.47
CA GLY A 99 -8.75 -10.89 5.01
C GLY A 99 -7.37 -11.24 4.44
N PRO A 100 -7.12 -12.50 4.03
CA PRO A 100 -5.77 -13.01 3.76
C PRO A 100 -5.08 -12.38 2.55
N ASN A 101 -5.79 -11.58 1.74
CA ASN A 101 -5.21 -10.80 0.65
C ASN A 101 -5.32 -9.29 0.87
N LEU A 102 -5.85 -8.83 2.01
CA LEU A 102 -5.93 -7.43 2.38
C LEU A 102 -4.66 -7.02 3.14
N MET A 103 -4.31 -5.73 3.13
CA MET A 103 -3.15 -5.22 3.84
C MET A 103 -3.53 -4.80 5.25
N ALA A 104 -2.71 -5.16 6.25
CA ALA A 104 -2.84 -4.60 7.60
C ALA A 104 -2.69 -3.08 7.55
N TRP A 105 -3.63 -2.37 8.20
CA TRP A 105 -3.79 -0.93 8.00
C TRP A 105 -2.62 -0.07 8.49
N GLN A 106 -1.81 -0.57 9.47
CA GLN A 106 -0.67 0.17 10.00
C GLN A 106 0.53 -0.74 10.24
N GLN A 107 1.73 -0.23 9.93
CA GLN A 107 2.99 -0.86 10.33
C GLN A 107 3.82 0.09 11.20
N SER A 108 4.51 -0.51 12.16
CA SER A 108 5.42 0.18 13.08
C SER A 108 6.81 -0.42 13.05
N ASP A 109 7.82 0.42 13.30
CA ASP A 109 9.20 0.00 13.56
C ASP A 109 9.36 -0.32 15.03
N ASN A 110 9.78 -1.56 15.37
CA ASN A 110 10.07 -2.00 16.72
C ASN A 110 11.59 -2.08 17.02
N GLY A 111 12.42 -1.54 16.12
CA GLY A 111 13.89 -1.55 16.23
C GLY A 111 14.54 -2.85 15.76
N LYS A 112 13.76 -3.84 15.25
CA LYS A 112 14.24 -5.14 14.77
C LYS A 112 13.53 -5.58 13.50
N ALA A 113 12.31 -5.11 13.28
CA ALA A 113 11.47 -5.41 12.14
C ALA A 113 10.41 -4.33 11.97
N LEU A 114 9.83 -4.22 10.78
CA LEU A 114 8.55 -3.58 10.57
C LEU A 114 7.46 -4.63 10.86
N VAL A 115 6.52 -4.28 11.71
CA VAL A 115 5.47 -5.19 12.19
C VAL A 115 4.09 -4.57 12.03
N ASN A 116 3.08 -5.39 11.78
CA ASN A 116 1.70 -4.94 11.83
C ASN A 116 1.37 -4.48 13.26
N SER A 117 0.76 -3.34 13.41
CA SER A 117 0.52 -2.70 14.71
C SER A 117 -0.88 -2.10 14.79
N ASN A 118 -1.34 -1.87 16.00
CA ASN A 118 -2.64 -1.28 16.31
C ASN A 118 -3.82 -2.08 15.74
N GLY A 119 -3.76 -3.40 15.86
CA GLY A 119 -4.58 -4.38 15.17
C GLY A 119 -3.86 -4.88 13.91
N ALA A 120 -4.00 -6.15 13.59
CA ALA A 120 -3.49 -6.74 12.35
C ALA A 120 -4.65 -6.93 11.36
N ASP A 121 -5.54 -5.95 11.31
CA ASP A 121 -6.73 -5.85 10.47
C ASP A 121 -6.52 -4.85 9.33
N SER A 122 -7.41 -4.83 8.34
CA SER A 122 -7.29 -3.96 7.17
C SER A 122 -8.05 -2.63 7.33
N ALA A 123 -7.79 -1.72 6.37
CA ALA A 123 -8.59 -0.52 6.14
C ALA A 123 -9.00 -0.46 4.65
N THR A 124 -10.29 -0.36 4.42
CA THR A 124 -10.92 -0.53 3.10
C THR A 124 -10.42 0.48 2.04
N ASP A 125 -10.10 1.71 2.44
CA ASP A 125 -9.54 2.72 1.54
C ASP A 125 -8.20 2.29 0.96
N GLY A 126 -7.29 1.81 1.81
CA GLY A 126 -5.99 1.30 1.37
C GLY A 126 -6.11 0.08 0.44
N ASP A 127 -7.01 -0.85 0.76
CA ASP A 127 -7.21 -2.06 -0.03
C ASP A 127 -7.84 -1.78 -1.40
N LEU A 128 -8.76 -0.82 -1.48
CA LEU A 128 -9.31 -0.35 -2.76
C LEU A 128 -8.23 0.24 -3.66
N ASP A 129 -7.34 1.06 -3.12
CA ASP A 129 -6.26 1.68 -3.86
C ASP A 129 -5.21 0.65 -4.30
N ILE A 130 -4.86 -0.32 -3.44
CA ILE A 130 -3.97 -1.44 -3.78
C ILE A 130 -4.57 -2.28 -4.91
N ALA A 131 -5.87 -2.64 -4.82
CA ALA A 131 -6.56 -3.40 -5.86
C ALA A 131 -6.52 -2.66 -7.20
N TYR A 132 -6.81 -1.36 -7.18
CA TYR A 132 -6.80 -0.53 -8.39
C TYR A 132 -5.39 -0.36 -8.95
N ALA A 133 -4.39 -0.16 -8.12
CA ALA A 133 -2.99 -0.08 -8.54
C ALA A 133 -2.52 -1.37 -9.23
N LEU A 134 -2.92 -2.54 -8.71
CA LEU A 134 -2.62 -3.84 -9.31
C LEU A 134 -3.28 -4.03 -10.69
N LEU A 135 -4.52 -3.53 -10.88
CA LEU A 135 -5.18 -3.54 -12.20
C LEU A 135 -4.45 -2.63 -13.21
N ILE A 136 -3.99 -1.46 -12.78
CA ILE A 136 -3.16 -0.59 -13.64
C ILE A 136 -1.85 -1.30 -13.98
N ALA A 137 -1.18 -1.91 -13.00
CA ALA A 137 0.07 -2.64 -13.19
C ALA A 137 -0.07 -3.78 -14.22
N ASP A 138 -1.17 -4.57 -14.15
CA ASP A 138 -1.49 -5.57 -15.17
C ASP A 138 -1.64 -4.94 -16.57
N SER A 139 -2.31 -3.79 -16.64
CA SER A 139 -2.53 -3.10 -17.92
C SER A 139 -1.24 -2.57 -18.56
N VAL A 140 -0.30 -2.06 -17.74
CA VAL A 140 0.91 -1.39 -18.26
C VAL A 140 2.13 -2.31 -18.38
N TRP A 141 2.25 -3.32 -17.51
CA TRP A 141 3.41 -4.24 -17.47
C TRP A 141 3.04 -5.69 -17.78
N GLY A 142 1.75 -6.05 -17.77
CA GLY A 142 1.27 -7.43 -17.92
C GLY A 142 1.50 -8.28 -16.67
N SER A 143 0.95 -9.49 -16.69
CA SER A 143 0.99 -10.45 -15.57
C SER A 143 1.70 -11.75 -15.89
N ASP A 144 2.43 -11.82 -17.02
CA ASP A 144 3.16 -13.02 -17.47
C ASP A 144 4.58 -13.11 -16.87
N GLY A 145 4.97 -12.14 -16.03
CA GLY A 145 6.29 -12.04 -15.41
C GLY A 145 6.40 -12.75 -14.05
N GLY A 146 7.34 -12.29 -13.24
CA GLY A 146 7.57 -12.83 -11.88
C GLY A 146 6.42 -12.55 -10.90
N ILE A 147 5.63 -11.49 -11.15
CA ILE A 147 4.45 -11.11 -10.36
C ILE A 147 3.21 -11.17 -11.26
N ASN A 148 2.20 -11.92 -10.83
CA ASN A 148 0.89 -11.94 -11.49
C ASN A 148 -0.02 -10.89 -10.83
N TYR A 149 0.08 -9.63 -11.30
CA TYR A 149 -0.69 -8.50 -10.76
C TYR A 149 -2.19 -8.73 -10.89
N LYS A 150 -2.65 -9.28 -12.02
CA LYS A 150 -4.07 -9.54 -12.28
C LYS A 150 -4.67 -10.53 -11.30
N GLU A 151 -4.01 -11.66 -11.08
CA GLU A 151 -4.48 -12.67 -10.13
C GLU A 151 -4.52 -12.10 -8.71
N THR A 152 -3.48 -11.33 -8.34
CA THR A 152 -3.44 -10.66 -7.03
C THR A 152 -4.57 -9.64 -6.89
N ALA A 153 -4.81 -8.80 -7.92
CA ALA A 153 -5.93 -7.85 -7.91
C ALA A 153 -7.28 -8.53 -7.72
N ILE A 154 -7.51 -9.64 -8.43
CA ILE A 154 -8.75 -10.44 -8.28
C ILE A 154 -8.87 -11.00 -6.87
N ALA A 155 -7.78 -11.48 -6.27
CA ALA A 155 -7.80 -11.99 -4.90
C ALA A 155 -8.13 -10.89 -3.88
N VAL A 156 -7.52 -9.70 -4.02
CA VAL A 156 -7.84 -8.53 -3.16
C VAL A 156 -9.29 -8.13 -3.33
N ILE A 157 -9.80 -7.98 -4.55
CA ILE A 157 -11.20 -7.61 -4.84
C ILE A 157 -12.18 -8.63 -4.23
N ASN A 158 -11.88 -9.92 -4.33
CA ASN A 158 -12.71 -10.94 -3.73
C ASN A 158 -12.76 -10.84 -2.19
N ASP A 159 -11.63 -10.51 -1.56
CA ASP A 159 -11.58 -10.32 -0.12
C ASP A 159 -12.26 -9.00 0.31
N ILE A 160 -12.10 -7.90 -0.43
CA ILE A 160 -12.89 -6.68 -0.22
C ILE A 160 -14.38 -7.01 -0.26
N MET A 161 -14.84 -7.69 -1.32
CA MET A 161 -16.25 -8.08 -1.47
C MET A 161 -16.75 -8.95 -0.32
N LYS A 162 -15.90 -9.82 0.21
CA LYS A 162 -16.26 -10.75 1.29
C LYS A 162 -16.24 -10.08 2.66
N TYR A 163 -15.21 -9.32 2.98
CA TYR A 163 -14.95 -8.85 4.34
C TYR A 163 -15.28 -7.37 4.55
N GLU A 164 -15.23 -6.55 3.48
CA GLU A 164 -15.35 -5.09 3.57
C GLU A 164 -16.62 -4.54 2.92
N VAL A 165 -17.41 -5.39 2.25
CA VAL A 165 -18.74 -5.03 1.73
C VAL A 165 -19.81 -5.73 2.56
N ASN A 166 -20.74 -4.96 3.13
CA ASN A 166 -21.93 -5.52 3.74
C ASN A 166 -22.85 -6.13 2.66
N GLN A 167 -23.08 -7.44 2.72
CA GLN A 167 -23.84 -8.16 1.71
C GLN A 167 -25.36 -7.88 1.73
N ASN A 168 -25.87 -7.21 2.76
CA ASN A 168 -27.29 -6.90 2.88
C ASN A 168 -27.66 -5.59 2.19
N ASP A 169 -26.82 -4.58 2.28
CA ASP A 169 -27.10 -3.23 1.77
C ASP A 169 -26.04 -2.70 0.77
N TRP A 170 -24.97 -3.48 0.54
CA TRP A 170 -23.88 -3.17 -0.38
C TRP A 170 -23.09 -1.92 -0.01
N VAL A 171 -23.06 -1.58 1.28
CA VAL A 171 -22.27 -0.47 1.81
C VAL A 171 -20.88 -0.96 2.20
N LEU A 172 -19.86 -0.14 1.96
CA LEU A 172 -18.50 -0.41 2.39
C LEU A 172 -18.39 -0.28 3.92
N ARG A 173 -17.66 -1.19 4.52
CA ARG A 173 -17.19 -1.14 5.90
C ARG A 173 -15.91 -0.31 5.98
N LEU A 174 -15.46 0.01 7.18
CA LEU A 174 -14.19 0.72 7.40
C LEU A 174 -12.96 -0.19 7.25
N GLY A 175 -13.14 -1.50 7.39
CA GLY A 175 -12.11 -2.51 7.28
C GLY A 175 -12.69 -3.90 7.53
N ASP A 176 -11.87 -4.94 7.39
CA ASP A 176 -12.27 -6.33 7.54
C ASP A 176 -12.66 -6.71 8.98
N TRP A 177 -12.16 -5.99 9.99
CA TRP A 177 -12.55 -6.12 11.40
C TRP A 177 -14.03 -5.82 11.65
N ALA A 178 -14.66 -4.99 10.81
CA ALA A 178 -16.08 -4.67 10.92
C ALA A 178 -17.01 -5.80 10.41
N TYR A 179 -16.45 -6.82 9.77
CA TYR A 179 -17.19 -7.99 9.31
C TYR A 179 -17.94 -8.71 10.44
N TRP A 180 -17.32 -8.82 11.62
CA TRP A 180 -17.89 -9.54 12.77
C TRP A 180 -18.89 -8.73 13.60
N SER A 181 -18.91 -7.40 13.44
CA SER A 181 -19.77 -6.52 14.27
C SER A 181 -21.26 -6.60 13.93
N GLU A 182 -21.63 -7.27 12.84
CA GLU A 182 -23.00 -7.35 12.34
C GLU A 182 -23.70 -8.71 12.65
N GLU A 183 -22.95 -9.68 13.19
CA GLU A 183 -23.49 -10.99 13.58
C GLU A 183 -23.94 -11.07 15.05
N GLY A 184 -23.95 -9.94 15.78
CA GLY A 184 -24.30 -9.84 17.19
C GLY A 184 -25.68 -9.30 17.49
#